data_0c65ed8384224ef4930e372807f8ddec
#
_entry.id   0c65ed8384224ef4930e372807f8ddec
#
_cell.length_a   1.000
_cell.length_b   1.000
_cell.length_c   1.000
_cell.angle_alpha   90.00
_cell.angle_beta   90.00
_cell.angle_gamma   90.00
#
_symmetry.space_group_name_H-M   'P 1'
#
loop_
_entity.id
_entity.type
_entity.pdbx_description
1 polymer ?
#
loop_
_entity_poly.entity_id
_entity_poly.type
_entity_poly.pdbx_seq_one_letter_code
_entity_poly.pdbx_strand_id
1 'polypeptide(L)'
;MKANIHAVAVLFFLIPFTAFGQDTPYQGLENQLSNLYRLSNAKTLSISPENPTGEKGKGGMATEGTGAKAARDLGRGWKISPSVDIAAGATYTVAEITGSGAIQHIWMTPTGNWRLSILRMYWDDEKEPSVEVPVGDFFAMGWGKYAKISSLPVCVNPGSAFNSYWPMPFRRKARITIQNLDEKLMTIFYQVDYSLSTVPKDAAYFHAQFRRVNPLPYKEVYTVVDGVKGKGQYVGTYMAWGVHNSGWWGEGEMKFYMDGDREFPTINGTGTEDYFNGSYDFENQEKHQYEEFTSPYSGLVQALKPDGLYQSQQRFGLYRWHIPDPVRFESDLRVTIQALG
;
A
#
# COMPACT_ATOMS: atom_id res chain seq x y z
N MET A 1 -11.68 -77.05 -42.92
CA MET A 1 -12.10 -76.03 -41.95
C MET A 1 -11.48 -74.72 -42.36
N LYS A 2 -12.28 -73.76 -42.87
CA LYS A 2 -11.84 -72.41 -43.25
C LYS A 2 -12.22 -71.50 -42.15
N ALA A 3 -11.25 -70.83 -41.47
CA ALA A 3 -11.48 -69.84 -40.43
C ALA A 3 -11.69 -68.47 -41.08
N ASN A 4 -12.84 -67.88 -40.85
CA ASN A 4 -13.18 -66.51 -41.24
C ASN A 4 -12.62 -65.54 -40.19
N ILE A 5 -11.66 -64.71 -40.58
CA ILE A 5 -11.13 -63.59 -39.77
C ILE A 5 -11.97 -62.35 -40.09
N HIS A 6 -12.78 -61.87 -39.12
CA HIS A 6 -13.50 -60.60 -39.21
C HIS A 6 -12.55 -59.48 -38.70
N ALA A 7 -12.15 -58.59 -39.60
CA ALA A 7 -11.42 -57.38 -39.24
C ALA A 7 -12.44 -56.32 -38.74
N VAL A 8 -12.30 -55.89 -37.48
CA VAL A 8 -13.06 -54.75 -36.90
C VAL A 8 -12.21 -53.51 -37.16
N ALA A 9 -12.69 -52.62 -38.03
CA ALA A 9 -12.11 -51.32 -38.24
C ALA A 9 -12.59 -50.34 -37.13
N VAL A 10 -11.71 -49.91 -36.23
CA VAL A 10 -12.00 -48.86 -35.24
C VAL A 10 -11.70 -47.50 -35.90
N LEU A 11 -12.74 -46.76 -36.22
CA LEU A 11 -12.63 -45.36 -36.70
C LEU A 11 -12.38 -44.44 -35.50
N PHE A 12 -11.15 -43.93 -35.37
CA PHE A 12 -10.85 -42.83 -34.45
C PHE A 12 -11.30 -41.50 -35.08
N PHE A 13 -12.38 -40.91 -34.54
CA PHE A 13 -12.73 -39.50 -34.81
C PHE A 13 -11.80 -38.61 -34.01
N LEU A 14 -10.80 -38.02 -34.64
CA LEU A 14 -10.05 -36.88 -34.13
C LEU A 14 -10.97 -35.65 -34.20
N ILE A 15 -11.57 -35.30 -33.07
CA ILE A 15 -12.20 -34.00 -32.90
C ILE A 15 -11.09 -33.00 -32.68
N PRO A 16 -10.90 -31.99 -33.55
CA PRO A 16 -9.93 -30.96 -33.29
C PRO A 16 -10.45 -30.10 -32.12
N PHE A 17 -9.85 -30.23 -30.95
CA PHE A 17 -9.98 -29.28 -29.88
C PHE A 17 -9.30 -27.98 -30.33
N THR A 18 -10.02 -27.10 -30.99
CA THR A 18 -9.61 -25.70 -31.11
C THR A 18 -9.83 -25.06 -29.73
N ALA A 19 -8.79 -25.06 -28.91
CA ALA A 19 -8.73 -24.19 -27.75
C ALA A 19 -8.66 -22.76 -28.28
N PHE A 20 -9.80 -22.13 -28.50
CA PHE A 20 -9.87 -20.69 -28.60
C PHE A 20 -9.50 -20.15 -27.22
N GLY A 21 -8.25 -19.79 -27.02
CA GLY A 21 -7.87 -18.88 -25.96
C GLY A 21 -8.71 -17.62 -26.16
N GLN A 22 -9.71 -17.41 -25.32
CA GLN A 22 -10.41 -16.14 -25.30
C GLN A 22 -9.37 -15.12 -24.81
N ASP A 23 -8.83 -14.33 -25.75
CA ASP A 23 -8.08 -13.13 -25.43
C ASP A 23 -9.02 -12.23 -24.63
N THR A 24 -8.93 -12.28 -23.31
CA THR A 24 -9.65 -11.34 -22.48
C THR A 24 -9.13 -9.94 -22.81
N PRO A 25 -10.00 -9.04 -23.23
CA PRO A 25 -9.57 -7.69 -23.59
C PRO A 25 -8.83 -7.03 -22.42
N TYR A 26 -7.71 -6.37 -22.71
CA TYR A 26 -6.96 -5.62 -21.72
C TYR A 26 -7.85 -4.52 -21.10
N GLN A 27 -8.02 -4.57 -19.78
CA GLN A 27 -8.96 -3.69 -19.06
C GLN A 27 -8.35 -2.34 -18.65
N GLY A 28 -7.03 -2.14 -18.82
CA GLY A 28 -6.34 -0.88 -18.47
C GLY A 28 -6.14 -0.68 -16.96
N LEU A 29 -6.27 -1.72 -16.14
CA LEU A 29 -6.03 -1.68 -14.70
C LEU A 29 -4.66 -2.20 -14.31
N GLU A 30 -4.07 -3.05 -15.13
CA GLU A 30 -2.76 -3.70 -14.93
C GLU A 30 -1.67 -2.94 -15.71
N ASN A 31 -1.46 -1.67 -15.38
CA ASN A 31 -0.51 -0.82 -16.12
C ASN A 31 0.93 -1.10 -15.68
N GLN A 32 1.76 -1.52 -16.65
CA GLN A 32 3.20 -1.73 -16.51
C GLN A 32 3.90 -1.17 -17.75
N LEU A 33 5.20 -0.88 -17.65
CA LEU A 33 5.98 -0.45 -18.81
C LEU A 33 5.88 -1.41 -19.99
N SER A 34 5.78 -2.71 -19.70
CA SER A 34 5.67 -3.78 -20.71
C SER A 34 4.35 -3.81 -21.47
N ASN A 35 3.29 -3.16 -20.98
CA ASN A 35 1.97 -3.15 -21.61
C ASN A 35 1.38 -1.75 -21.79
N LEU A 36 2.13 -0.70 -21.45
CA LEU A 36 1.63 0.69 -21.49
C LEU A 36 1.21 1.15 -22.91
N TYR A 37 1.72 0.50 -23.96
CA TYR A 37 1.35 0.75 -25.36
C TYR A 37 -0.02 0.17 -25.74
N ARG A 38 -0.61 -0.67 -24.89
CA ARG A 38 -1.92 -1.28 -25.16
C ARG A 38 -3.03 -0.30 -24.81
N LEU A 39 -3.94 -0.09 -25.75
CA LEU A 39 -5.13 0.73 -25.51
C LEU A 39 -6.24 -0.09 -24.86
N SER A 40 -7.05 0.55 -24.02
CA SER A 40 -8.21 -0.04 -23.37
C SER A 40 -9.40 0.91 -23.40
N ASN A 41 -10.57 0.44 -22.98
CA ASN A 41 -11.76 1.27 -22.81
C ASN A 41 -11.86 1.91 -21.40
N ALA A 42 -10.81 1.79 -20.58
CA ALA A 42 -10.76 2.41 -19.26
C ALA A 42 -10.88 3.94 -19.37
N LYS A 43 -11.64 4.53 -18.45
CA LYS A 43 -11.81 5.99 -18.36
C LYS A 43 -10.97 6.50 -17.20
N THR A 44 -9.94 7.28 -17.50
CA THR A 44 -9.12 7.94 -16.48
C THR A 44 -9.82 9.18 -15.96
N LEU A 45 -9.89 9.29 -14.65
CA LEU A 45 -10.48 10.40 -13.90
C LEU A 45 -9.59 10.74 -12.71
N SER A 46 -9.81 11.91 -12.12
CA SER A 46 -9.06 12.36 -10.94
C SER A 46 -9.96 13.17 -10.02
N ILE A 47 -9.81 12.95 -8.71
CA ILE A 47 -10.43 13.78 -7.67
C ILE A 47 -9.33 14.60 -6.99
N SER A 48 -9.56 15.90 -6.89
CA SER A 48 -8.70 16.84 -6.17
C SER A 48 -9.55 18.01 -5.64
N PRO A 49 -9.02 18.90 -4.81
CA PRO A 49 -9.77 20.10 -4.41
C PRO A 49 -10.19 21.01 -5.59
N GLU A 50 -9.49 20.92 -6.73
CA GLU A 50 -9.88 21.63 -7.97
C GLU A 50 -10.95 20.87 -8.80
N ASN A 51 -11.21 19.61 -8.49
CA ASN A 51 -12.30 18.79 -9.06
C ASN A 51 -12.79 17.77 -8.01
N PRO A 52 -13.55 18.19 -7.00
CA PRO A 52 -13.91 17.34 -5.85
C PRO A 52 -14.87 16.19 -6.19
N THR A 53 -15.56 16.26 -7.32
CA THR A 53 -16.45 15.18 -7.80
C THR A 53 -15.76 14.23 -8.77
N GLY A 54 -14.61 14.60 -9.33
CA GLY A 54 -13.94 13.86 -10.39
C GLY A 54 -14.68 13.84 -11.72
N GLU A 55 -15.74 14.64 -11.88
CA GLU A 55 -16.54 14.68 -13.12
C GLU A 55 -15.73 15.22 -14.30
N LYS A 56 -15.99 14.61 -15.47
CA LYS A 56 -15.37 15.04 -16.73
C LYS A 56 -15.69 16.51 -17.05
N GLY A 57 -14.63 17.31 -17.26
CA GLY A 57 -14.77 18.71 -17.65
C GLY A 57 -15.17 19.65 -16.49
N LYS A 58 -15.05 19.21 -15.24
CA LYS A 58 -15.39 20.00 -14.04
C LYS A 58 -14.17 20.49 -13.25
N GLY A 59 -12.96 20.27 -13.74
CA GLY A 59 -11.75 20.77 -13.10
C GLY A 59 -11.60 22.29 -13.22
N GLY A 60 -11.04 22.93 -12.18
CA GLY A 60 -10.74 24.37 -12.15
C GLY A 60 -11.97 25.28 -12.14
N MET A 61 -13.13 24.80 -11.69
CA MET A 61 -14.37 25.59 -11.68
C MET A 61 -14.52 26.51 -10.47
N ALA A 62 -13.67 26.36 -9.45
CA ALA A 62 -13.69 27.19 -8.27
C ALA A 62 -13.50 28.68 -8.59
N THR A 63 -14.19 29.54 -7.86
CA THR A 63 -14.03 31.01 -7.94
C THR A 63 -13.37 31.58 -6.69
N GLU A 64 -13.34 30.79 -5.62
CA GLU A 64 -12.74 31.09 -4.32
C GLU A 64 -11.99 29.88 -3.78
N GLY A 65 -10.97 30.08 -2.96
CA GLY A 65 -10.20 28.99 -2.35
C GLY A 65 -8.83 29.43 -1.87
N THR A 66 -8.08 28.48 -1.33
CA THR A 66 -6.79 28.69 -0.67
C THR A 66 -5.69 29.20 -1.61
N GLY A 67 -5.83 28.98 -2.92
CA GLY A 67 -4.91 29.43 -3.98
C GLY A 67 -5.34 30.71 -4.69
N ALA A 68 -6.50 31.29 -4.37
CA ALA A 68 -7.08 32.40 -5.13
C ALA A 68 -6.16 33.63 -5.24
N LYS A 69 -5.32 33.90 -4.22
CA LYS A 69 -4.34 34.99 -4.26
C LYS A 69 -3.29 34.81 -5.38
N ALA A 70 -2.82 33.57 -5.61
CA ALA A 70 -1.85 33.27 -6.63
C ALA A 70 -2.46 33.35 -8.05
N ALA A 71 -3.74 33.01 -8.19
CA ALA A 71 -4.46 33.01 -9.46
C ALA A 71 -5.29 34.27 -9.70
N ARG A 72 -5.18 35.32 -8.87
CA ARG A 72 -6.05 36.50 -8.85
C ARG A 72 -6.22 37.23 -10.23
N ASP A 73 -5.16 37.18 -11.05
CA ASP A 73 -5.14 37.85 -12.36
C ASP A 73 -5.55 36.91 -13.50
N LEU A 74 -5.79 35.62 -13.22
CA LEU A 74 -6.08 34.58 -14.22
C LEU A 74 -7.55 34.12 -14.17
N GLY A 75 -8.22 34.24 -13.03
CA GLY A 75 -9.62 33.87 -12.84
C GLY A 75 -9.91 32.37 -12.84
N ARG A 76 -11.12 32.01 -13.25
CA ARG A 76 -11.62 30.64 -13.30
C ARG A 76 -10.82 29.80 -14.31
N GLY A 77 -10.60 28.52 -14.00
CA GLY A 77 -9.84 27.58 -14.82
C GLY A 77 -8.39 27.43 -14.37
N TRP A 78 -7.99 28.19 -13.39
CA TRP A 78 -6.63 28.16 -12.83
C TRP A 78 -6.61 27.64 -11.39
N LYS A 79 -5.44 27.59 -10.75
CA LYS A 79 -5.23 27.09 -9.39
C LYS A 79 -5.86 28.03 -8.33
N ILE A 80 -7.14 27.85 -8.06
CA ILE A 80 -7.90 28.66 -7.11
C ILE A 80 -8.14 27.93 -5.80
N SER A 81 -8.52 26.65 -5.86
CA SER A 81 -8.85 25.83 -4.68
C SER A 81 -7.96 24.58 -4.59
N PRO A 82 -6.62 24.70 -4.44
CA PRO A 82 -5.69 23.57 -4.52
C PRO A 82 -5.66 22.70 -3.27
N SER A 83 -6.25 23.12 -2.17
CA SER A 83 -6.20 22.42 -0.87
C SER A 83 -7.52 22.57 -0.12
N VAL A 84 -7.69 21.74 0.89
CA VAL A 84 -8.79 21.81 1.85
C VAL A 84 -8.25 21.91 3.27
N ASP A 85 -9.02 22.57 4.14
CA ASP A 85 -8.76 22.68 5.56
C ASP A 85 -9.67 21.73 6.33
N ILE A 86 -9.08 20.90 7.19
CA ILE A 86 -9.80 19.95 8.05
C ILE A 86 -9.67 20.44 9.49
N ALA A 87 -10.76 20.87 10.07
CA ALA A 87 -10.78 21.36 11.46
C ALA A 87 -10.40 20.25 12.46
N ALA A 88 -10.00 20.65 13.66
CA ALA A 88 -9.75 19.73 14.77
C ALA A 88 -10.97 18.81 15.00
N GLY A 89 -10.73 17.50 15.12
CA GLY A 89 -11.73 16.47 15.31
C GLY A 89 -12.60 16.14 14.08
N ALA A 90 -12.49 16.91 12.99
CA ALA A 90 -13.33 16.73 11.81
C ALA A 90 -12.84 15.58 10.90
N THR A 91 -13.80 15.02 10.15
CA THR A 91 -13.54 14.06 9.07
C THR A 91 -13.90 14.70 7.74
N TYR A 92 -12.99 14.58 6.78
CA TYR A 92 -13.17 15.05 5.41
C TYR A 92 -13.19 13.87 4.45
N THR A 93 -14.14 13.88 3.49
CA THR A 93 -14.16 12.89 2.39
C THR A 93 -13.26 13.37 1.27
N VAL A 94 -12.12 12.68 1.12
CA VAL A 94 -11.11 12.96 0.09
C VAL A 94 -11.58 12.54 -1.29
N ALA A 95 -12.22 11.38 -1.37
CA ALA A 95 -12.77 10.85 -2.61
C ALA A 95 -14.01 10.00 -2.35
N GLU A 96 -14.99 10.12 -3.25
CA GLU A 96 -16.15 9.25 -3.35
C GLU A 96 -16.37 8.90 -4.81
N ILE A 97 -16.14 7.64 -5.19
CA ILE A 97 -16.10 7.16 -6.56
C ILE A 97 -17.19 6.14 -6.75
N THR A 98 -18.04 6.32 -7.76
CA THR A 98 -19.10 5.36 -8.12
C THR A 98 -18.76 4.69 -9.45
N GLY A 99 -18.99 3.38 -9.54
CA GLY A 99 -18.68 2.55 -10.69
C GLY A 99 -17.69 1.44 -10.34
N SER A 100 -17.30 0.64 -11.33
CA SER A 100 -16.25 -0.38 -11.20
C SER A 100 -14.95 0.19 -11.72
N GLY A 101 -13.84 -0.05 -11.00
CA GLY A 101 -12.54 0.47 -11.39
C GLY A 101 -11.42 0.21 -10.38
N ALA A 102 -10.37 1.00 -10.46
CA ALA A 102 -9.27 0.96 -9.50
C ALA A 102 -8.69 2.35 -9.25
N ILE A 103 -8.35 2.64 -7.99
CA ILE A 103 -7.44 3.75 -7.66
C ILE A 103 -6.04 3.29 -8.05
N GLN A 104 -5.31 4.14 -8.76
CA GLN A 104 -3.99 3.82 -9.30
C GLN A 104 -2.89 4.70 -8.72
N HIS A 105 -3.26 5.90 -8.25
CA HIS A 105 -2.32 6.81 -7.61
C HIS A 105 -3.03 7.69 -6.58
N ILE A 106 -2.37 7.89 -5.45
CA ILE A 106 -2.75 8.89 -4.45
C ILE A 106 -1.53 9.74 -4.19
N TRP A 107 -1.64 11.02 -4.48
CA TRP A 107 -0.68 12.02 -4.04
C TRP A 107 -1.29 12.88 -2.96
N MET A 108 -0.52 13.19 -1.92
CA MET A 108 -0.92 14.19 -0.93
C MET A 108 0.27 14.83 -0.23
N THR A 109 0.06 16.06 0.23
CA THR A 109 0.99 16.75 1.11
C THR A 109 0.21 17.38 2.25
N PRO A 110 0.12 16.69 3.41
CA PRO A 110 -0.58 17.16 4.58
C PRO A 110 0.32 18.03 5.45
N THR A 111 -0.27 19.08 6.03
CA THR A 111 0.32 19.82 7.16
C THR A 111 -0.04 19.13 8.49
N GLY A 112 0.48 19.63 9.61
CA GLY A 112 0.12 19.15 10.95
C GLY A 112 0.78 17.81 11.33
N ASN A 113 0.12 17.08 12.20
CA ASN A 113 0.63 15.85 12.79
C ASN A 113 0.10 14.61 12.04
N TRP A 114 0.96 13.99 11.25
CA TRP A 114 0.60 12.82 10.43
C TRP A 114 0.20 11.58 11.24
N ARG A 115 0.60 11.53 12.53
CA ARG A 115 0.22 10.45 13.45
C ARG A 115 -1.17 10.65 14.05
N LEU A 116 -1.65 11.89 14.08
CA LEU A 116 -2.99 12.24 14.54
C LEU A 116 -3.97 12.50 13.39
N SER A 117 -3.62 12.06 12.19
CA SER A 117 -4.47 12.10 11.01
C SER A 117 -4.73 10.69 10.53
N ILE A 118 -6.00 10.25 10.53
CA ILE A 118 -6.37 8.86 10.22
C ILE A 118 -6.94 8.78 8.81
N LEU A 119 -6.26 8.01 7.97
CA LEU A 119 -6.71 7.64 6.64
C LEU A 119 -7.60 6.41 6.72
N ARG A 120 -8.80 6.47 6.12
CA ARG A 120 -9.69 5.32 5.97
C ARG A 120 -10.10 5.14 4.53
N MET A 121 -10.17 3.87 4.09
CA MET A 121 -10.67 3.51 2.76
C MET A 121 -11.72 2.41 2.88
N TYR A 122 -12.77 2.54 2.08
CA TYR A 122 -13.93 1.65 2.08
C TYR A 122 -14.22 1.21 0.66
N TRP A 123 -14.48 -0.08 0.47
CA TRP A 123 -14.82 -0.64 -0.83
C TRP A 123 -16.28 -1.13 -0.84
N ASP A 124 -16.97 -0.87 -1.95
CA ASP A 124 -18.27 -1.46 -2.27
C ASP A 124 -19.34 -1.34 -1.16
N ASP A 125 -19.44 -0.18 -0.51
CA ASP A 125 -20.38 0.14 0.55
C ASP A 125 -20.13 -0.59 1.89
N GLU A 126 -18.92 -1.09 2.13
CA GLU A 126 -18.53 -1.60 3.44
C GLU A 126 -18.75 -0.55 4.53
N LYS A 127 -19.20 -1.02 5.70
CA LYS A 127 -19.42 -0.16 6.87
C LYS A 127 -18.12 0.08 7.62
N GLU A 128 -17.33 -0.98 7.78
CA GLU A 128 -16.01 -0.92 8.40
C GLU A 128 -14.94 -0.66 7.34
N PRO A 129 -13.90 0.12 7.65
CA PRO A 129 -12.87 0.42 6.68
C PRO A 129 -11.96 -0.78 6.40
N SER A 130 -11.67 -1.06 5.14
CA SER A 130 -10.64 -2.02 4.73
C SER A 130 -9.22 -1.49 4.98
N VAL A 131 -9.06 -0.18 5.09
CA VAL A 131 -7.83 0.52 5.49
C VAL A 131 -8.16 1.51 6.59
N GLU A 132 -7.51 1.37 7.75
CA GLU A 132 -7.56 2.35 8.82
C GLU A 132 -6.16 2.50 9.43
N VAL A 133 -5.48 3.58 9.11
CA VAL A 133 -4.09 3.81 9.49
C VAL A 133 -3.80 5.29 9.68
N PRO A 134 -2.84 5.69 10.53
CA PRO A 134 -2.32 7.06 10.50
C PRO A 134 -1.76 7.40 9.12
N VAL A 135 -2.00 8.63 8.65
CA VAL A 135 -1.56 9.07 7.31
C VAL A 135 -0.06 8.86 7.13
N GLY A 136 0.76 9.24 8.13
CA GLY A 136 2.21 9.06 8.04
C GLY A 136 2.61 7.60 7.89
N ASP A 137 1.98 6.71 8.65
CA ASP A 137 2.29 5.27 8.63
C ASP A 137 1.93 4.62 7.30
N PHE A 138 0.85 5.05 6.65
CA PHE A 138 0.46 4.57 5.32
C PHE A 138 1.54 4.85 4.26
N PHE A 139 2.23 5.97 4.40
CA PHE A 139 3.33 6.36 3.52
C PHE A 139 4.72 6.08 4.11
N ALA A 140 4.81 5.16 5.08
CA ALA A 140 6.05 4.74 5.73
C ALA A 140 6.80 5.88 6.48
N MET A 141 6.05 6.85 7.03
CA MET A 141 6.53 7.98 7.84
C MET A 141 5.99 7.93 9.27
N GLY A 142 6.00 6.77 9.89
CA GLY A 142 5.41 6.52 11.21
C GLY A 142 6.02 7.31 12.37
N TRP A 143 7.22 7.84 12.23
CA TRP A 143 7.84 8.71 13.24
C TRP A 143 7.45 10.19 13.12
N GLY A 144 6.60 10.53 12.15
CA GLY A 144 6.19 11.92 11.90
C GLY A 144 7.33 12.82 11.44
N LYS A 145 8.40 12.22 10.92
CA LYS A 145 9.56 12.91 10.38
C LYS A 145 9.79 12.48 8.93
N TYR A 146 10.14 13.45 8.09
CA TYR A 146 10.45 13.21 6.69
C TYR A 146 11.65 12.30 6.54
N ALA A 147 11.55 11.34 5.64
CA ALA A 147 12.65 10.64 5.00
C ALA A 147 12.32 10.45 3.51
N LYS A 148 13.34 10.38 2.68
CA LYS A 148 13.17 10.09 1.26
C LYS A 148 12.87 8.61 1.08
N ILE A 149 11.79 8.30 0.38
CA ILE A 149 11.48 6.92 -0.07
C ILE A 149 11.37 6.90 -1.58
N SER A 150 12.04 5.93 -2.20
CA SER A 150 12.00 5.69 -3.63
C SER A 150 11.72 4.20 -3.87
N SER A 151 10.49 3.77 -3.58
CA SER A 151 10.05 2.40 -3.84
C SER A 151 8.97 2.37 -4.90
N LEU A 152 8.61 1.17 -5.39
CA LEU A 152 7.58 1.05 -6.42
C LEU A 152 6.20 1.49 -5.95
N PRO A 153 5.68 0.98 -4.80
CA PRO A 153 4.31 1.30 -4.40
C PRO A 153 4.20 2.56 -3.54
N VAL A 154 5.29 3.02 -2.92
CA VAL A 154 5.30 4.19 -2.04
C VAL A 154 6.53 5.04 -2.32
N CYS A 155 6.30 6.32 -2.60
CA CYS A 155 7.36 7.31 -2.71
C CYS A 155 7.08 8.48 -1.78
N VAL A 156 8.14 8.98 -1.10
CA VAL A 156 8.08 10.20 -0.32
C VAL A 156 9.16 11.15 -0.84
N ASN A 157 8.72 12.20 -1.49
CA ASN A 157 9.58 13.19 -2.13
C ASN A 157 9.81 14.41 -1.23
N PRO A 158 10.80 15.28 -1.55
CA PRO A 158 11.08 16.48 -0.77
C PRO A 158 9.84 17.32 -0.49
N GLY A 159 9.75 17.88 0.73
CA GLY A 159 8.60 18.62 1.21
C GLY A 159 7.45 17.72 1.69
N SER A 160 7.73 16.45 1.97
CA SER A 160 6.72 15.46 2.43
C SER A 160 5.60 15.24 1.41
N ALA A 161 5.96 15.19 0.14
CA ALA A 161 5.04 14.79 -0.91
C ALA A 161 4.88 13.27 -0.89
N PHE A 162 3.77 12.81 -0.35
CA PHE A 162 3.41 11.41 -0.19
C PHE A 162 2.77 10.88 -1.46
N ASN A 163 3.23 9.73 -1.92
CA ASN A 163 2.70 9.06 -3.10
C ASN A 163 2.46 7.58 -2.82
N SER A 164 1.31 7.07 -3.24
CA SER A 164 0.97 5.66 -3.24
C SER A 164 0.58 5.23 -4.65
N TYR A 165 1.19 4.15 -5.13
CA TYR A 165 0.91 3.51 -6.41
C TYR A 165 0.35 2.10 -6.23
N TRP A 166 -0.09 1.74 -5.02
CA TRP A 166 -0.81 0.50 -4.80
C TRP A 166 -2.07 0.46 -5.66
N PRO A 167 -2.28 -0.56 -6.49
CA PRO A 167 -3.54 -0.74 -7.21
C PRO A 167 -4.64 -1.13 -6.22
N MET A 168 -5.75 -0.39 -6.22
CA MET A 168 -6.85 -0.59 -5.28
C MET A 168 -8.16 -0.79 -6.06
N PRO A 169 -8.47 -2.02 -6.50
CA PRO A 169 -9.70 -2.29 -7.26
C PRO A 169 -10.94 -2.22 -6.38
N PHE A 170 -12.06 -1.78 -6.98
CA PHE A 170 -13.39 -1.76 -6.40
C PHE A 170 -14.43 -2.08 -7.49
N ARG A 171 -15.53 -2.76 -7.13
CA ARG A 171 -16.53 -3.24 -8.11
C ARG A 171 -17.72 -2.31 -8.28
N ARG A 172 -18.03 -1.50 -7.27
CA ARG A 172 -19.18 -0.59 -7.28
C ARG A 172 -18.84 0.81 -6.77
N LYS A 173 -18.02 0.90 -5.71
CA LYS A 173 -17.76 2.16 -5.03
C LYS A 173 -16.42 2.14 -4.31
N ALA A 174 -15.75 3.29 -4.28
CA ALA A 174 -14.62 3.55 -3.38
C ALA A 174 -14.85 4.85 -2.62
N ARG A 175 -14.55 4.85 -1.32
CA ARG A 175 -14.59 6.05 -0.49
C ARG A 175 -13.30 6.16 0.31
N ILE A 176 -12.71 7.35 0.31
CA ILE A 176 -11.51 7.70 1.07
C ILE A 176 -11.84 8.86 1.99
N THR A 177 -11.50 8.75 3.26
CA THR A 177 -11.66 9.83 4.25
C THR A 177 -10.37 10.07 5.01
N ILE A 178 -10.19 11.32 5.48
CA ILE A 178 -9.16 11.68 6.46
C ILE A 178 -9.84 12.33 7.65
N GLN A 179 -9.53 11.82 8.84
CA GLN A 179 -9.96 12.42 10.12
C GLN A 179 -8.77 13.11 10.77
N ASN A 180 -8.92 14.35 11.13
CA ASN A 180 -7.95 15.11 11.91
C ASN A 180 -8.24 14.93 13.40
N LEU A 181 -7.42 14.20 14.13
CA LEU A 181 -7.51 14.00 15.58
C LEU A 181 -6.67 15.02 16.37
N ASP A 182 -5.91 15.88 15.69
CA ASP A 182 -5.14 16.96 16.33
C ASP A 182 -6.09 18.07 16.82
N GLU A 183 -5.61 18.86 17.76
CA GLU A 183 -6.27 20.09 18.24
C GLU A 183 -6.14 21.28 17.27
N LYS A 184 -5.28 21.13 16.25
CA LYS A 184 -4.98 22.17 15.27
C LYS A 184 -5.61 21.85 13.92
N LEU A 185 -5.87 22.92 13.16
CA LEU A 185 -6.27 22.82 11.76
C LEU A 185 -5.22 22.05 10.95
N MET A 186 -5.67 21.16 10.08
CA MET A 186 -4.86 20.44 9.09
C MET A 186 -5.23 20.94 7.70
N THR A 187 -4.24 21.36 6.92
CA THR A 187 -4.42 21.65 5.48
C THR A 187 -3.86 20.51 4.68
N ILE A 188 -4.61 20.00 3.70
CA ILE A 188 -4.14 18.98 2.77
C ILE A 188 -4.27 19.45 1.32
N PHE A 189 -3.22 19.22 0.56
CA PHE A 189 -3.25 19.19 -0.91
C PHE A 189 -3.29 17.72 -1.31
N TYR A 190 -4.13 17.36 -2.26
CA TYR A 190 -4.23 15.95 -2.66
C TYR A 190 -4.72 15.79 -4.10
N GLN A 191 -4.42 14.63 -4.65
CA GLN A 191 -4.97 14.14 -5.90
C GLN A 191 -5.12 12.62 -5.81
N VAL A 192 -6.28 12.11 -6.20
CA VAL A 192 -6.59 10.68 -6.30
C VAL A 192 -6.88 10.37 -7.75
N ASP A 193 -5.97 9.65 -8.39
CA ASP A 193 -6.12 9.25 -9.81
C ASP A 193 -6.67 7.82 -9.87
N TYR A 194 -7.71 7.64 -10.67
CA TYR A 194 -8.38 6.35 -10.80
C TYR A 194 -8.84 6.10 -12.23
N SER A 195 -9.07 4.84 -12.55
CA SER A 195 -9.67 4.42 -13.80
C SER A 195 -10.97 3.67 -13.55
N LEU A 196 -12.03 4.01 -14.29
CA LEU A 196 -13.25 3.21 -14.37
C LEU A 196 -13.12 2.20 -15.50
N SER A 197 -13.26 0.92 -15.16
CA SER A 197 -13.19 -0.21 -16.08
C SER A 197 -13.78 -1.45 -15.42
N THR A 198 -13.92 -2.52 -16.19
CA THR A 198 -14.30 -3.82 -15.64
C THR A 198 -13.19 -4.38 -14.78
N VAL A 199 -13.47 -4.65 -13.51
CA VAL A 199 -12.54 -5.29 -12.58
C VAL A 199 -12.60 -6.80 -12.77
N PRO A 200 -11.46 -7.51 -12.94
CA PRO A 200 -11.43 -8.96 -13.02
C PRO A 200 -12.11 -9.62 -11.81
N LYS A 201 -12.76 -10.76 -12.03
CA LYS A 201 -13.49 -11.46 -10.96
C LYS A 201 -12.59 -11.96 -9.84
N ASP A 202 -11.35 -12.29 -10.16
CA ASP A 202 -10.29 -12.74 -9.26
C ASP A 202 -9.48 -11.63 -8.61
N ALA A 203 -9.77 -10.36 -8.92
CA ALA A 203 -9.12 -9.23 -8.28
C ALA A 203 -9.49 -9.17 -6.79
N ALA A 204 -8.48 -9.10 -5.92
CA ALA A 204 -8.64 -8.90 -4.49
C ALA A 204 -8.82 -7.41 -4.17
N TYR A 205 -9.47 -7.10 -3.05
CA TYR A 205 -9.50 -5.76 -2.49
C TYR A 205 -8.21 -5.45 -1.73
N PHE A 206 -7.83 -4.18 -1.71
CA PHE A 206 -6.68 -3.72 -0.94
C PHE A 206 -7.08 -3.51 0.54
N HIS A 207 -6.31 -4.10 1.45
CA HIS A 207 -6.47 -3.95 2.90
C HIS A 207 -5.16 -3.50 3.53
N ALA A 208 -5.24 -2.73 4.62
CA ALA A 208 -4.10 -2.41 5.46
C ALA A 208 -4.53 -2.36 6.93
N GLN A 209 -3.75 -3.02 7.80
CA GLN A 209 -3.93 -2.99 9.24
C GLN A 209 -2.84 -2.14 9.89
N PHE A 210 -3.22 -1.31 10.85
CA PHE A 210 -2.30 -0.60 11.73
C PHE A 210 -2.30 -1.26 13.11
N ARG A 211 -1.11 -1.54 13.63
CA ARG A 211 -0.92 -2.06 14.99
C ARG A 211 0.17 -1.29 15.69
N ARG A 212 0.05 -1.10 17.00
CA ARG A 212 1.05 -0.45 17.83
C ARG A 212 1.08 -1.07 19.22
N VAL A 213 2.28 -1.47 19.65
CA VAL A 213 2.58 -1.88 21.02
C VAL A 213 3.81 -1.10 21.48
N ASN A 214 3.77 -0.50 22.67
CA ASN A 214 4.92 0.23 23.22
C ASN A 214 4.78 0.38 24.75
N PRO A 215 5.69 -0.22 25.54
CA PRO A 215 6.69 -1.18 25.11
C PRO A 215 6.07 -2.53 24.71
N LEU A 216 6.78 -3.32 23.90
CA LEU A 216 6.44 -4.72 23.73
C LEU A 216 6.79 -5.45 25.01
N PRO A 217 5.88 -6.23 25.64
CA PRO A 217 6.19 -6.98 26.84
C PRO A 217 7.34 -7.99 26.63
N TYR A 218 8.15 -8.19 27.64
CA TYR A 218 9.31 -9.08 27.57
C TYR A 218 8.89 -10.50 27.17
N LYS A 219 9.57 -11.08 26.20
CA LYS A 219 9.30 -12.41 25.58
C LYS A 219 8.00 -12.50 24.74
N GLU A 220 7.22 -11.44 24.62
CA GLU A 220 6.06 -11.45 23.74
C GLU A 220 6.48 -11.21 22.28
N VAL A 221 5.81 -11.87 21.35
CA VAL A 221 5.96 -11.59 19.92
C VAL A 221 5.13 -10.38 19.53
N TYR A 222 5.66 -9.55 18.63
CA TYR A 222 4.86 -8.52 18.02
C TYR A 222 4.00 -9.08 16.87
N THR A 223 2.70 -8.85 16.95
CA THR A 223 1.76 -9.25 15.89
C THR A 223 1.73 -8.17 14.80
N VAL A 224 2.18 -8.51 13.61
CA VAL A 224 2.15 -7.63 12.42
C VAL A 224 0.77 -7.67 11.77
N VAL A 225 0.25 -8.87 11.51
CA VAL A 225 -1.07 -9.13 10.96
C VAL A 225 -1.73 -10.29 11.68
N ASP A 226 -3.02 -10.18 11.97
CA ASP A 226 -3.82 -11.26 12.52
C ASP A 226 -5.29 -11.11 12.16
N GLY A 227 -6.03 -12.22 12.28
CA GLY A 227 -7.46 -12.27 12.03
C GLY A 227 -7.86 -12.25 10.56
N VAL A 228 -6.90 -12.40 9.65
CA VAL A 228 -7.21 -12.49 8.21
C VAL A 228 -7.85 -13.83 7.91
N LYS A 229 -8.98 -13.80 7.19
CA LYS A 229 -9.73 -14.98 6.75
C LYS A 229 -10.05 -14.87 5.26
N GLY A 230 -10.00 -16.02 4.57
CA GLY A 230 -10.22 -16.12 3.15
C GLY A 230 -8.93 -16.16 2.35
N LYS A 231 -9.06 -16.22 1.03
CA LYS A 231 -7.94 -16.27 0.09
C LYS A 231 -7.37 -14.88 -0.15
N GLY A 232 -6.04 -14.79 -0.15
CA GLY A 232 -5.38 -13.52 -0.40
C GLY A 232 -3.87 -13.63 -0.60
N GLN A 233 -3.24 -12.46 -0.60
CA GLN A 233 -1.79 -12.35 -0.63
C GLN A 233 -1.32 -11.20 0.25
N TYR A 234 -0.32 -11.45 1.06
CA TYR A 234 0.36 -10.42 1.82
C TYR A 234 1.40 -9.76 0.93
N VAL A 235 1.32 -8.43 0.82
CA VAL A 235 2.12 -7.65 -0.14
C VAL A 235 3.14 -6.73 0.53
N GLY A 236 3.20 -6.71 1.86
CA GLY A 236 4.29 -6.00 2.53
C GLY A 236 3.95 -5.43 3.89
N THR A 237 4.99 -4.84 4.50
CA THR A 237 4.91 -4.17 5.78
C THR A 237 5.80 -2.92 5.82
N TYR A 238 5.35 -1.91 6.52
CA TYR A 238 6.17 -0.85 7.06
C TYR A 238 6.23 -1.02 8.58
N MET A 239 7.42 -0.86 9.15
CA MET A 239 7.65 -1.01 10.59
C MET A 239 8.39 0.20 11.14
N ALA A 240 7.78 0.83 12.14
CA ALA A 240 8.41 1.85 12.98
C ALA A 240 8.91 1.17 14.26
N TRP A 241 10.20 0.86 14.32
CA TRP A 241 10.82 0.10 15.40
C TRP A 241 11.60 1.01 16.34
N GLY A 242 11.27 1.01 17.62
CA GLY A 242 11.97 1.75 18.66
C GLY A 242 12.65 0.79 19.63
N VAL A 243 13.95 0.99 19.89
CA VAL A 243 14.73 0.18 20.82
C VAL A 243 14.83 0.84 22.19
N HIS A 244 14.78 0.03 23.26
CA HIS A 244 14.84 0.52 24.64
C HIS A 244 16.15 0.12 25.36
N ASN A 245 16.89 -0.83 24.79
CA ASN A 245 18.19 -1.30 25.29
C ASN A 245 19.32 -0.91 24.35
N SER A 246 20.56 -1.04 24.78
CA SER A 246 21.76 -0.98 23.97
C SER A 246 22.10 -2.35 23.42
N GLY A 247 22.79 -2.42 22.30
CA GLY A 247 23.15 -3.64 21.60
C GLY A 247 22.40 -3.78 20.27
N TRP A 248 22.71 -4.82 19.53
CA TRP A 248 21.96 -5.16 18.32
C TRP A 248 20.52 -5.57 18.67
N TRP A 249 19.56 -5.23 17.85
CA TRP A 249 18.13 -5.34 18.13
C TRP A 249 17.37 -6.18 17.10
N GLY A 250 18.03 -6.68 16.07
CA GLY A 250 17.36 -7.19 14.88
C GLY A 250 17.54 -8.68 14.59
N GLU A 251 17.77 -9.53 15.61
CA GLU A 251 17.85 -10.99 15.45
C GLU A 251 16.47 -11.66 15.31
N GLY A 252 15.39 -10.92 15.58
CA GLY A 252 14.05 -11.48 15.59
C GLY A 252 13.53 -11.80 14.19
N GLU A 253 12.99 -13.00 14.05
CA GLU A 253 12.51 -13.52 12.78
C GLU A 253 11.06 -13.16 12.48
N MET A 254 10.78 -12.81 11.23
CA MET A 254 9.41 -12.69 10.71
C MET A 254 8.83 -14.07 10.42
N LYS A 255 7.63 -14.35 10.94
CA LYS A 255 6.94 -15.63 10.78
C LYS A 255 5.59 -15.46 10.10
N PHE A 256 5.30 -16.32 9.12
CA PHE A 256 4.02 -16.37 8.42
C PHE A 256 3.34 -17.70 8.70
N TYR A 257 2.23 -17.63 9.44
CA TYR A 257 1.33 -18.74 9.70
C TYR A 257 0.17 -18.67 8.71
N MET A 258 0.02 -19.69 7.89
CA MET A 258 -0.93 -19.72 6.79
C MET A 258 -1.74 -21.02 6.79
N ASP A 259 -2.98 -20.93 6.31
CA ASP A 259 -3.78 -22.10 5.94
C ASP A 259 -3.93 -23.15 7.03
N GLY A 260 -4.14 -22.67 8.28
CA GLY A 260 -4.34 -23.51 9.44
C GLY A 260 -3.08 -23.82 10.25
N ASP A 261 -1.95 -23.22 9.93
CA ASP A 261 -0.74 -23.30 10.76
C ASP A 261 -1.02 -22.82 12.19
N ARG A 262 -0.51 -23.54 13.19
CA ARG A 262 -0.73 -23.23 14.62
C ARG A 262 0.55 -23.01 15.40
N GLU A 263 1.31 -24.07 15.58
CA GLU A 263 2.53 -24.09 16.40
C GLU A 263 3.73 -23.60 15.59
N PHE A 264 3.88 -24.08 14.36
CA PHE A 264 4.99 -23.74 13.48
C PHE A 264 4.48 -23.00 12.24
N PRO A 265 5.22 -21.97 11.77
CA PRO A 265 4.85 -21.23 10.58
C PRO A 265 5.28 -21.98 9.31
N THR A 266 4.58 -21.74 8.21
CA THR A 266 5.03 -22.18 6.87
C THR A 266 6.29 -21.41 6.43
N ILE A 267 6.39 -20.11 6.76
CA ILE A 267 7.59 -19.32 6.47
C ILE A 267 8.15 -18.80 7.79
N ASN A 268 9.44 -19.07 8.03
CA ASN A 268 10.22 -18.55 9.15
C ASN A 268 11.45 -17.82 8.61
N GLY A 269 11.59 -16.54 8.95
CA GLY A 269 12.76 -15.74 8.62
C GLY A 269 13.98 -16.09 9.48
N THR A 270 15.08 -15.39 9.26
CA THR A 270 16.37 -15.58 9.93
C THR A 270 16.79 -14.39 10.79
N GLY A 271 16.22 -13.19 10.52
CA GLY A 271 16.50 -11.97 11.27
C GLY A 271 15.61 -10.83 10.78
N THR A 272 15.55 -9.77 11.55
CA THR A 272 14.80 -8.55 11.18
C THR A 272 15.46 -7.86 10.00
N GLU A 273 16.81 -7.68 10.05
CA GLU A 273 17.53 -7.07 8.93
C GLU A 273 17.40 -7.89 7.65
N ASP A 274 17.45 -9.22 7.75
CA ASP A 274 17.29 -10.14 6.61
C ASP A 274 15.92 -9.98 5.97
N TYR A 275 14.88 -9.89 6.81
CA TYR A 275 13.52 -9.65 6.31
C TYR A 275 13.41 -8.34 5.53
N PHE A 276 14.06 -7.29 5.99
CA PHE A 276 14.08 -5.99 5.30
C PHE A 276 15.19 -5.89 4.24
N ASN A 277 15.80 -7.02 3.85
CA ASN A 277 16.84 -7.15 2.82
C ASN A 277 18.13 -6.38 3.13
N GLY A 278 18.44 -6.22 4.39
CA GLY A 278 19.75 -5.82 4.86
C GLY A 278 20.59 -7.03 5.26
N SER A 279 21.72 -6.75 5.86
CA SER A 279 22.62 -7.74 6.44
C SER A 279 23.58 -7.05 7.41
N TYR A 280 24.19 -7.84 8.30
CA TYR A 280 25.22 -7.36 9.21
C TYR A 280 24.81 -6.04 9.91
N ASP A 281 23.65 -6.08 10.58
CA ASP A 281 23.12 -5.01 11.43
C ASP A 281 22.80 -3.71 10.68
N PHE A 282 22.69 -3.71 9.36
CA PHE A 282 22.62 -2.52 8.49
C PHE A 282 23.84 -1.59 8.67
N GLU A 283 24.97 -2.12 9.14
CA GLU A 283 26.16 -1.34 9.44
C GLU A 283 26.99 -1.04 8.18
N ASN A 284 27.34 0.23 8.01
CA ASN A 284 28.50 0.60 7.20
C ASN A 284 29.76 0.38 8.05
N GLN A 285 30.48 -0.71 7.77
CA GLN A 285 31.63 -1.16 8.58
C GLN A 285 32.82 -0.18 8.56
N GLU A 286 32.96 0.64 7.53
CA GLU A 286 34.02 1.65 7.46
C GLU A 286 33.71 2.87 8.34
N LYS A 287 32.44 3.26 8.42
CA LYS A 287 31.97 4.44 9.14
C LYS A 287 31.48 4.13 10.54
N HIS A 288 31.30 2.86 10.89
CA HIS A 288 30.70 2.40 12.15
C HIS A 288 29.37 3.09 12.48
N GLN A 289 28.47 3.12 11.49
CA GLN A 289 27.14 3.71 11.63
C GLN A 289 26.13 2.95 10.78
N TYR A 290 24.84 3.06 11.11
CA TYR A 290 23.77 2.53 10.25
C TYR A 290 23.79 3.23 8.89
N GLU A 291 23.56 2.46 7.83
CA GLU A 291 23.44 2.98 6.47
C GLU A 291 21.96 2.94 6.01
N GLU A 292 21.36 4.13 5.91
CA GLU A 292 20.01 4.25 5.37
C GLU A 292 20.01 3.96 3.87
N PHE A 293 19.02 3.23 3.42
CA PHE A 293 18.81 2.92 2.00
C PHE A 293 17.34 2.87 1.64
N THR A 294 17.05 3.07 0.36
CA THR A 294 15.72 2.89 -0.24
C THR A 294 15.89 2.18 -1.58
N SER A 295 15.12 1.14 -1.80
CA SER A 295 15.12 0.34 -3.02
C SER A 295 13.69 0.10 -3.50
N PRO A 296 13.46 -0.46 -4.70
CA PRO A 296 12.10 -0.72 -5.19
C PRO A 296 11.22 -1.53 -4.24
N TYR A 297 11.80 -2.42 -3.42
CA TYR A 297 11.05 -3.39 -2.62
C TYR A 297 11.33 -3.35 -1.12
N SER A 298 12.41 -2.70 -0.69
CA SER A 298 12.81 -2.67 0.73
C SER A 298 13.63 -1.45 1.07
N GLY A 299 13.72 -1.12 2.35
CA GLY A 299 14.57 -0.05 2.83
C GLY A 299 14.63 0.07 4.34
N LEU A 300 15.77 0.57 4.82
CA LEU A 300 15.94 1.23 6.10
C LEU A 300 15.98 2.75 5.80
N VAL A 301 14.85 3.42 5.94
CA VAL A 301 14.72 4.82 5.50
C VAL A 301 14.93 5.83 6.61
N GLN A 302 14.96 5.35 7.85
CA GLN A 302 15.23 6.18 9.03
C GLN A 302 16.03 5.40 10.06
N ALA A 303 17.16 5.95 10.48
CA ALA A 303 17.87 5.62 11.70
C ALA A 303 17.98 6.91 12.53
N LEU A 304 17.04 7.10 13.46
CA LEU A 304 16.89 8.35 14.19
C LEU A 304 17.66 8.32 15.49
N LYS A 305 18.10 9.51 15.92
CA LYS A 305 18.87 9.75 17.15
C LYS A 305 18.41 8.92 18.37
N PRO A 306 19.37 8.59 19.26
CA PRO A 306 20.75 9.04 19.32
C PRO A 306 21.64 8.48 18.20
N ASP A 307 22.70 9.21 17.83
CA ASP A 307 23.65 8.81 16.80
C ASP A 307 24.56 7.66 17.28
N GLY A 308 25.17 6.95 16.36
CA GLY A 308 26.04 5.80 16.60
C GLY A 308 25.30 4.47 16.50
N LEU A 309 26.04 3.36 16.59
CA LEU A 309 25.49 2.02 16.58
C LEU A 309 24.99 1.61 17.98
N TYR A 310 23.95 0.77 18.01
CA TYR A 310 23.50 0.04 19.19
C TYR A 310 23.11 0.90 20.40
N GLN A 311 22.66 2.13 20.14
CA GLN A 311 22.27 3.05 21.19
C GLN A 311 20.82 2.83 21.62
N SER A 312 20.58 2.82 22.94
CA SER A 312 19.22 2.84 23.48
C SER A 312 18.45 4.07 22.98
N GLN A 313 17.14 3.92 22.81
CA GLN A 313 16.21 4.95 22.32
C GLN A 313 16.32 5.32 20.84
N GLN A 314 17.14 4.62 20.06
CA GLN A 314 17.13 4.75 18.61
C GLN A 314 15.79 4.30 18.03
N ARG A 315 15.42 4.87 16.88
CA ARG A 315 14.17 4.60 16.18
C ARG A 315 14.44 4.37 14.71
N PHE A 316 13.87 3.31 14.20
CA PHE A 316 14.09 2.86 12.83
C PHE A 316 12.79 2.87 12.05
N GLY A 317 12.87 3.26 10.78
CA GLY A 317 11.78 3.12 9.82
C GLY A 317 12.20 2.16 8.72
N LEU A 318 11.49 1.03 8.60
CA LEU A 318 11.82 -0.04 7.68
C LEU A 318 10.61 -0.39 6.83
N TYR A 319 10.82 -0.75 5.57
CA TYR A 319 9.76 -1.32 4.74
C TYR A 319 10.23 -2.52 3.93
N ARG A 320 9.32 -3.46 3.70
CA ARG A 320 9.44 -4.55 2.74
C ARG A 320 8.13 -4.68 1.95
N TRP A 321 8.23 -4.65 0.63
CA TRP A 321 7.12 -4.86 -0.29
C TRP A 321 7.30 -6.17 -1.06
N HIS A 322 6.40 -7.12 -0.82
CA HIS A 322 6.38 -8.42 -1.48
C HIS A 322 5.65 -8.33 -2.82
N ILE A 323 6.20 -7.58 -3.78
CA ILE A 323 5.63 -7.40 -5.12
C ILE A 323 6.05 -8.54 -6.04
N PRO A 324 7.37 -8.88 -6.15
CA PRO A 324 7.79 -10.02 -6.95
C PRO A 324 7.54 -11.37 -6.27
N ASP A 325 7.42 -11.37 -4.94
CA ASP A 325 7.34 -12.53 -4.06
C ASP A 325 6.14 -12.47 -3.08
N PRO A 326 4.89 -12.20 -3.53
CA PRO A 326 3.75 -12.09 -2.63
C PRO A 326 3.52 -13.39 -1.85
N VAL A 327 3.28 -13.26 -0.54
CA VAL A 327 3.00 -14.41 0.33
C VAL A 327 1.51 -14.77 0.18
N ARG A 328 1.23 -15.86 -0.53
CA ARG A 328 -0.13 -16.30 -0.87
C ARG A 328 -0.67 -17.26 0.18
N PHE A 329 -1.96 -17.12 0.49
CA PHE A 329 -2.68 -17.99 1.40
C PHE A 329 -4.11 -18.26 0.85
N GLU A 330 -4.68 -19.42 1.21
CA GLU A 330 -6.00 -19.85 0.71
C GLU A 330 -7.12 -19.62 1.72
N SER A 331 -6.82 -19.64 3.02
CA SER A 331 -7.86 -19.61 4.06
C SER A 331 -7.63 -18.63 5.20
N ASP A 332 -6.40 -18.45 5.64
CA ASP A 332 -6.07 -17.54 6.72
C ASP A 332 -4.59 -17.14 6.74
N LEU A 333 -4.31 -16.02 7.42
CA LEU A 333 -2.95 -15.52 7.61
C LEU A 333 -2.81 -14.86 8.98
N ARG A 334 -1.70 -15.18 9.66
CA ARG A 334 -1.14 -14.46 10.81
C ARG A 334 0.34 -14.21 10.57
N VAL A 335 0.80 -13.00 10.84
CA VAL A 335 2.21 -12.61 10.69
C VAL A 335 2.71 -12.04 12.02
N THR A 336 3.85 -12.53 12.49
CA THR A 336 4.49 -12.08 13.72
C THR A 336 5.97 -11.81 13.52
N ILE A 337 6.55 -11.01 14.41
CA ILE A 337 8.00 -10.82 14.52
C ILE A 337 8.41 -10.84 15.98
N GLN A 338 9.57 -11.43 16.29
CA GLN A 338 10.15 -11.42 17.63
C GLN A 338 11.03 -10.17 17.81
N ALA A 339 10.93 -9.52 18.95
CA ALA A 339 11.91 -8.54 19.38
C ALA A 339 13.05 -9.29 20.10
N LEU A 340 14.11 -9.59 19.35
CA LEU A 340 15.27 -10.35 19.79
C LEU A 340 16.55 -9.66 19.35
N GLY A 341 17.57 -9.70 20.23
CA GLY A 341 18.89 -9.10 19.99
C GLY A 341 19.51 -8.51 21.24
#